data_13a854b420ff1f3581899e6f50e5deae
#
_entry.id   13a854b420ff1f3581899e6f50e5deae
#
_cell.length_a   1.000
_cell.length_b   1.000
_cell.length_c   1.000
_cell.angle_alpha   90.00
_cell.angle_beta   90.00
_cell.angle_gamma   90.00
#
_symmetry.space_group_name_H-M   'P 1'
#
loop_
_entity.id
_entity.type
_entity.pdbx_description
1 polymer ?
#
loop_
_entity_poly.entity_id
_entity_poly.type
_entity_poly.pdbx_seq_one_letter_code
_entity_poly.pdbx_strand_id
1 'polypeptide(L)'
;MRFQDAARDARTVVYAGIQADPLVAHAADLLADATLEQRVLARAVMNGESTDPEAWRSTFPTLFGPEASGSVADHDRSERILDASLAVADRGEQVRSQVRGALVEAVTARLLARRVGAAAVRRERRILFDGVPAEIHPYDVTVERDAAEAWDCKWGARGINADVLHQLDDARSNAADEDAALRVGLVVFDAQRSCDVRLDRQTAPRDGTALVTLETLGTLASGPR
;
A
#
# COMPACT_ATOMS: atom_id res chain seq x y z
N MET A 1 -18.95 15.71 6.55
CA MET A 1 -17.68 15.17 6.00
C MET A 1 -17.59 15.40 4.47
N ARG A 2 -16.45 15.90 3.95
CA ARG A 2 -16.25 16.19 2.52
C ARG A 2 -14.83 15.81 2.10
N PHE A 3 -14.66 15.32 0.86
CA PHE A 3 -13.36 15.02 0.28
C PHE A 3 -12.85 16.19 -0.57
N GLN A 4 -11.56 16.48 -0.49
CA GLN A 4 -10.89 17.52 -1.25
C GLN A 4 -9.56 17.05 -1.80
N ASP A 5 -9.17 17.48 -2.99
CA ASP A 5 -7.83 17.25 -3.53
C ASP A 5 -6.76 17.89 -2.62
N ALA A 6 -5.65 17.19 -2.42
CA ALA A 6 -4.52 17.77 -1.72
C ALA A 6 -3.97 18.99 -2.49
N ALA A 7 -3.45 19.97 -1.74
CA ALA A 7 -2.80 21.11 -2.37
C ALA A 7 -1.53 20.63 -3.12
N ARG A 8 -1.35 21.12 -4.34
CA ARG A 8 -0.18 20.79 -5.15
C ARG A 8 0.97 21.73 -4.79
N ASP A 9 1.97 21.20 -4.14
CA ASP A 9 3.27 21.84 -3.96
C ASP A 9 4.35 21.18 -4.85
N ALA A 10 5.59 21.66 -4.80
CA ALA A 10 6.67 21.13 -5.61
C ALA A 10 6.98 19.65 -5.30
N ARG A 11 6.81 19.20 -4.06
CA ARG A 11 7.03 17.79 -3.66
C ARG A 11 5.94 16.89 -4.20
N THR A 12 4.69 17.33 -4.10
CA THR A 12 3.52 16.62 -4.65
C THR A 12 3.63 16.45 -6.16
N VAL A 13 4.16 17.46 -6.88
CA VAL A 13 4.36 17.36 -8.34
C VAL A 13 5.43 16.31 -8.69
N VAL A 14 6.54 16.28 -7.96
CA VAL A 14 7.59 15.26 -8.18
C VAL A 14 7.06 13.87 -7.87
N TYR A 15 6.33 13.71 -6.77
CA TYR A 15 5.77 12.42 -6.38
C TYR A 15 4.69 11.94 -7.35
N ALA A 16 3.86 12.84 -7.87
CA ALA A 16 2.90 12.51 -8.93
C ALA A 16 3.57 11.94 -10.20
N GLY A 17 4.78 12.40 -10.52
CA GLY A 17 5.60 11.82 -11.59
C GLY A 17 6.02 10.37 -11.29
N ILE A 18 6.38 10.07 -10.04
CA ILE A 18 6.68 8.69 -9.60
C ILE A 18 5.43 7.81 -9.64
N GLN A 19 4.29 8.32 -9.16
CA GLN A 19 3.02 7.60 -9.21
C GLN A 19 2.56 7.28 -10.65
N ALA A 20 2.92 8.13 -11.61
CA ALA A 20 2.63 7.96 -13.04
C ALA A 20 3.65 7.09 -13.78
N ASP A 21 4.72 6.64 -13.12
CA ASP A 21 5.75 5.79 -13.73
C ASP A 21 5.14 4.47 -14.22
N PRO A 22 5.32 4.11 -15.50
CA PRO A 22 4.80 2.85 -16.06
C PRO A 22 5.27 1.60 -15.30
N LEU A 23 6.47 1.64 -14.71
CA LEU A 23 6.99 0.53 -13.90
C LEU A 23 6.17 0.35 -12.61
N VAL A 24 5.76 1.44 -11.94
CA VAL A 24 4.86 1.39 -10.77
C VAL A 24 3.52 0.77 -11.17
N ALA A 25 2.95 1.21 -12.29
CA ALA A 25 1.70 0.66 -12.79
C ALA A 25 1.82 -0.84 -13.10
N HIS A 26 2.86 -1.25 -13.82
CA HIS A 26 3.11 -2.64 -14.17
C HIS A 26 3.33 -3.53 -12.95
N ALA A 27 4.21 -3.13 -12.03
CA ALA A 27 4.47 -3.88 -10.81
C ALA A 27 3.21 -4.01 -9.93
N ALA A 28 2.40 -2.95 -9.86
CA ALA A 28 1.14 -2.99 -9.10
C ALA A 28 0.12 -3.95 -9.71
N ASP A 29 0.03 -4.06 -11.04
CA ASP A 29 -0.84 -5.05 -11.71
C ASP A 29 -0.41 -6.48 -11.37
N LEU A 30 0.88 -6.76 -11.40
CA LEU A 30 1.43 -8.06 -11.03
C LEU A 30 1.15 -8.41 -9.57
N LEU A 31 1.39 -7.46 -8.65
CA LEU A 31 1.28 -7.68 -7.20
C LEU A 31 -0.16 -7.77 -6.71
N ALA A 32 -1.12 -7.17 -7.41
CA ALA A 32 -2.53 -7.29 -7.07
C ALA A 32 -3.05 -8.73 -7.18
N ASP A 33 -2.48 -9.53 -8.11
CA ASP A 33 -2.82 -10.94 -8.33
C ASP A 33 -1.78 -11.92 -7.77
N ALA A 34 -0.75 -11.40 -7.10
CA ALA A 34 0.35 -12.19 -6.61
C ALA A 34 -0.03 -13.04 -5.38
N THR A 35 0.57 -14.21 -5.26
CA THR A 35 0.55 -15.00 -4.03
C THR A 35 1.33 -14.29 -2.92
N LEU A 36 1.17 -14.73 -1.67
CA LEU A 36 1.96 -14.19 -0.56
C LEU A 36 3.47 -14.32 -0.84
N GLU A 37 3.91 -15.47 -1.33
CA GLU A 37 5.32 -15.72 -1.58
C GLU A 37 5.90 -14.83 -2.69
N GLN A 38 5.14 -14.57 -3.74
CA GLN A 38 5.49 -13.62 -4.79
C GLN A 38 5.59 -12.17 -4.26
N ARG A 39 4.74 -11.79 -3.32
CA ARG A 39 4.83 -10.47 -2.65
C ARG A 39 6.05 -10.38 -1.75
N VAL A 40 6.39 -11.47 -1.06
CA VAL A 40 7.62 -11.56 -0.25
C VAL A 40 8.86 -11.46 -1.14
N LEU A 41 8.88 -12.14 -2.30
CA LEU A 41 9.94 -11.99 -3.30
C LEU A 41 10.11 -10.52 -3.71
N ALA A 42 9.03 -9.87 -4.15
CA ALA A 42 9.09 -8.47 -4.58
C ALA A 42 9.66 -7.57 -3.49
N ARG A 43 9.20 -7.75 -2.24
CA ARG A 43 9.69 -6.99 -1.10
C ARG A 43 11.16 -7.25 -0.81
N ALA A 44 11.60 -8.49 -0.87
CA ALA A 44 12.99 -8.87 -0.64
C ALA A 44 13.93 -8.25 -1.68
N VAL A 45 13.59 -8.37 -2.96
CA VAL A 45 14.36 -7.81 -4.08
C VAL A 45 14.44 -6.28 -3.98
N MET A 46 13.32 -5.60 -3.79
CA MET A 46 13.28 -4.14 -3.73
C MET A 46 13.95 -3.56 -2.48
N ASN A 47 14.14 -4.34 -1.41
CA ASN A 47 14.91 -3.94 -0.23
C ASN A 47 16.37 -4.38 -0.29
N GLY A 48 16.68 -5.35 -1.12
CA GLY A 48 18.01 -5.93 -1.24
C GLY A 48 18.99 -5.03 -1.97
N GLU A 49 20.27 -5.37 -1.88
CA GLU A 49 21.36 -4.71 -2.60
C GLU A 49 21.75 -5.47 -3.87
N SER A 50 21.40 -6.76 -3.95
CA SER A 50 21.73 -7.58 -5.12
C SER A 50 20.79 -7.29 -6.28
N THR A 51 21.38 -7.05 -7.44
CA THR A 51 20.69 -6.97 -8.74
C THR A 51 20.88 -8.22 -9.58
N ASP A 52 21.50 -9.28 -9.03
CA ASP A 52 21.69 -10.56 -9.70
C ASP A 52 20.41 -11.40 -9.66
N PRO A 53 19.73 -11.65 -10.78
CA PRO A 53 18.51 -12.44 -10.83
C PRO A 53 18.71 -13.91 -10.40
N GLU A 54 19.89 -14.51 -10.68
CA GLU A 54 20.15 -15.90 -10.31
C GLU A 54 20.30 -16.09 -8.80
N ALA A 55 20.88 -15.10 -8.10
CA ALA A 55 20.92 -15.10 -6.65
C ALA A 55 19.52 -15.09 -6.04
N TRP A 56 18.59 -14.32 -6.63
CA TRP A 56 17.20 -14.28 -6.18
C TRP A 56 16.44 -15.56 -6.51
N ARG A 57 16.62 -16.14 -7.71
CA ARG A 57 16.01 -17.44 -8.05
C ARG A 57 16.46 -18.54 -7.09
N SER A 58 17.73 -18.56 -6.73
CA SER A 58 18.29 -19.50 -5.75
C SER A 58 17.75 -19.29 -4.34
N THR A 59 17.42 -18.04 -3.98
CA THR A 59 16.85 -17.68 -2.65
C THR A 59 15.38 -18.10 -2.52
N PHE A 60 14.65 -18.17 -3.64
CA PHE A 60 13.22 -18.53 -3.68
C PHE A 60 12.98 -19.82 -4.51
N PRO A 61 13.50 -20.97 -4.06
CA PRO A 61 13.40 -22.22 -4.83
C PRO A 61 11.97 -22.70 -5.01
N THR A 62 11.06 -22.34 -4.14
CA THR A 62 9.62 -22.64 -4.21
C THR A 62 8.91 -21.89 -5.33
N LEU A 63 9.46 -20.77 -5.81
CA LEU A 63 8.94 -20.02 -6.96
C LEU A 63 9.65 -20.38 -8.28
N PHE A 64 10.94 -20.74 -8.24
CA PHE A 64 11.79 -20.88 -9.43
C PHE A 64 12.46 -22.25 -9.57
N GLY A 65 12.51 -23.04 -8.49
CA GLY A 65 13.22 -24.32 -8.48
C GLY A 65 12.40 -25.48 -9.07
N PRO A 66 13.00 -26.69 -9.14
CA PRO A 66 12.33 -27.89 -9.64
C PRO A 66 11.09 -28.29 -8.83
N GLU A 67 11.03 -27.88 -7.57
CA GLU A 67 9.91 -28.12 -6.65
C GLU A 67 8.89 -26.97 -6.63
N ALA A 68 9.04 -26.01 -7.54
CA ALA A 68 8.12 -24.89 -7.62
C ALA A 68 6.70 -25.40 -7.86
N SER A 69 5.80 -25.07 -6.94
CA SER A 69 4.39 -25.41 -7.02
C SER A 69 3.61 -24.25 -7.64
N GLY A 70 2.74 -24.57 -8.59
CA GLY A 70 1.90 -23.56 -9.23
C GLY A 70 1.63 -23.87 -10.70
N SER A 71 0.77 -23.07 -11.30
CA SER A 71 0.50 -23.14 -12.73
C SER A 71 1.64 -22.51 -13.54
N VAL A 72 1.71 -22.78 -14.84
CA VAL A 72 2.62 -22.08 -15.77
C VAL A 72 2.43 -20.55 -15.65
N ALA A 73 1.19 -20.09 -15.47
CA ALA A 73 0.89 -18.66 -15.29
C ALA A 73 1.46 -18.11 -13.99
N ASP A 74 1.58 -18.90 -12.93
CA ASP A 74 2.17 -18.47 -11.66
C ASP A 74 3.69 -18.36 -11.77
N HIS A 75 4.34 -19.29 -12.48
CA HIS A 75 5.78 -19.20 -12.77
C HIS A 75 6.09 -17.96 -13.62
N ASP A 76 5.34 -17.73 -14.69
CA ASP A 76 5.48 -16.57 -15.56
C ASP A 76 5.31 -15.27 -14.78
N ARG A 77 4.35 -15.24 -13.84
CA ARG A 77 4.14 -14.10 -12.94
C ARG A 77 5.31 -13.90 -11.99
N SER A 78 5.90 -14.97 -11.45
CA SER A 78 7.08 -14.90 -10.57
C SER A 78 8.27 -14.27 -11.28
N GLU A 79 8.56 -14.69 -12.53
CA GLU A 79 9.63 -14.10 -13.34
C GLU A 79 9.38 -12.61 -13.61
N ARG A 80 8.17 -12.25 -14.02
CA ARG A 80 7.82 -10.84 -14.27
C ARG A 80 7.86 -9.98 -13.01
N ILE A 81 7.52 -10.52 -11.84
CA ILE A 81 7.66 -9.84 -10.56
C ILE A 81 9.13 -9.65 -10.22
N LEU A 82 9.97 -10.66 -10.45
CA LEU A 82 11.41 -10.56 -10.25
C LEU A 82 11.99 -9.44 -11.13
N ASP A 83 11.71 -9.45 -12.44
CA ASP A 83 12.19 -8.46 -13.39
C ASP A 83 11.75 -7.03 -13.00
N ALA A 84 10.46 -6.84 -12.69
CA ALA A 84 9.95 -5.54 -12.28
C ALA A 84 10.59 -5.07 -10.96
N SER A 85 10.83 -6.00 -10.01
CA SER A 85 11.45 -5.69 -8.72
C SER A 85 12.92 -5.31 -8.86
N LEU A 86 13.66 -6.00 -9.73
CA LEU A 86 15.05 -5.68 -10.07
C LEU A 86 15.15 -4.30 -10.74
N ALA A 87 14.24 -3.99 -11.65
CA ALA A 87 14.18 -2.67 -12.29
C ALA A 87 13.92 -1.54 -11.29
N VAL A 88 13.21 -1.81 -10.18
CA VAL A 88 13.07 -0.87 -9.05
C VAL A 88 14.36 -0.83 -8.23
N ALA A 89 14.96 -1.99 -7.92
CA ALA A 89 16.17 -2.10 -7.10
C ALA A 89 17.38 -1.39 -7.74
N ASP A 90 17.46 -1.39 -9.07
CA ASP A 90 18.53 -0.72 -9.84
C ASP A 90 18.47 0.82 -9.79
N ARG A 91 17.38 1.38 -9.27
CA ARG A 91 17.25 2.82 -9.07
C ARG A 91 17.98 3.28 -7.81
N GLY A 92 18.57 4.47 -7.82
CA GLY A 92 19.20 5.04 -6.63
C GLY A 92 18.24 5.09 -5.44
N GLU A 93 18.75 4.94 -4.22
CA GLU A 93 17.94 4.72 -2.98
C GLU A 93 16.80 5.73 -2.80
N GLN A 94 17.03 7.01 -3.12
CA GLN A 94 15.98 8.03 -2.99
C GLN A 94 14.79 7.76 -3.91
N VAL A 95 15.06 7.44 -5.19
CA VAL A 95 14.00 7.12 -6.17
C VAL A 95 13.35 5.80 -5.81
N ARG A 96 14.13 4.79 -5.44
CA ARG A 96 13.66 3.48 -5.00
C ARG A 96 12.70 3.60 -3.82
N SER A 97 13.01 4.45 -2.83
CA SER A 97 12.13 4.70 -1.68
C SER A 97 10.77 5.28 -2.10
N GLN A 98 10.77 6.25 -3.01
CA GLN A 98 9.54 6.86 -3.53
C GLN A 98 8.73 5.86 -4.37
N VAL A 99 9.38 5.09 -5.24
CA VAL A 99 8.72 4.04 -6.06
C VAL A 99 8.05 2.99 -5.16
N ARG A 100 8.72 2.55 -4.09
CA ARG A 100 8.16 1.61 -3.11
C ARG A 100 6.88 2.15 -2.46
N GLY A 101 6.84 3.42 -2.05
CA GLY A 101 5.63 4.07 -1.54
C GLY A 101 4.51 4.08 -2.57
N ALA A 102 4.79 4.65 -3.76
CA ALA A 102 3.82 4.73 -4.86
C ALA A 102 3.28 3.35 -5.30
N LEU A 103 4.09 2.30 -5.16
CA LEU A 103 3.69 0.92 -5.47
C LEU A 103 2.62 0.40 -4.50
N VAL A 104 2.80 0.63 -3.18
CA VAL A 104 1.79 0.21 -2.18
C VAL A 104 0.47 0.92 -2.43
N GLU A 105 0.51 2.23 -2.66
CA GLU A 105 -0.69 3.02 -3.02
C GLU A 105 -1.35 2.49 -4.30
N ALA A 106 -0.56 2.18 -5.33
CA ALA A 106 -1.08 1.67 -6.60
C ALA A 106 -1.75 0.30 -6.45
N VAL A 107 -1.13 -0.63 -5.70
CA VAL A 107 -1.72 -1.95 -5.41
C VAL A 107 -3.01 -1.79 -4.60
N THR A 108 -3.00 -0.95 -3.55
CA THR A 108 -4.16 -0.65 -2.73
C THR A 108 -5.30 -0.11 -3.57
N ALA A 109 -5.05 0.90 -4.39
CA ALA A 109 -6.06 1.50 -5.25
C ALA A 109 -6.66 0.47 -6.24
N ARG A 110 -5.84 -0.43 -6.82
CA ARG A 110 -6.34 -1.49 -7.72
C ARG A 110 -7.24 -2.49 -7.02
N LEU A 111 -6.83 -2.95 -5.84
CA LEU A 111 -7.62 -3.92 -5.09
C LEU A 111 -8.95 -3.33 -4.61
N LEU A 112 -8.94 -2.08 -4.13
CA LEU A 112 -10.16 -1.36 -3.79
C LEU A 112 -11.05 -1.14 -5.03
N ALA A 113 -10.45 -0.76 -6.17
CA ALA A 113 -11.21 -0.57 -7.41
C ALA A 113 -11.90 -1.84 -7.92
N ARG A 114 -11.32 -3.01 -7.70
CA ARG A 114 -11.98 -4.31 -7.99
C ARG A 114 -13.24 -4.52 -7.16
N ARG A 115 -13.23 -4.06 -5.93
CA ARG A 115 -14.36 -4.21 -5.00
C ARG A 115 -15.46 -3.17 -5.24
N VAL A 116 -15.09 -1.90 -5.43
CA VAL A 116 -16.07 -0.80 -5.42
C VAL A 116 -16.22 -0.08 -6.75
N GLY A 117 -15.41 -0.43 -7.74
CA GLY A 117 -15.32 0.27 -9.02
C GLY A 117 -14.32 1.43 -9.00
N ALA A 118 -13.59 1.62 -10.10
CA ALA A 118 -12.52 2.60 -10.22
C ALA A 118 -13.00 4.06 -10.02
N ALA A 119 -14.26 4.35 -10.37
CA ALA A 119 -14.83 5.68 -10.22
C ALA A 119 -14.96 6.15 -8.76
N ALA A 120 -15.01 5.22 -7.80
CA ALA A 120 -15.13 5.54 -6.39
C ALA A 120 -13.77 5.65 -5.68
N VAL A 121 -12.66 5.25 -6.31
CA VAL A 121 -11.33 5.26 -5.71
C VAL A 121 -10.57 6.52 -6.13
N ARG A 122 -10.00 7.22 -5.17
CA ARG A 122 -9.20 8.44 -5.37
C ARG A 122 -7.88 8.31 -4.63
N ARG A 123 -6.89 9.12 -5.02
CA ARG A 123 -5.59 9.23 -4.37
C ARG A 123 -5.36 10.65 -3.87
N GLU A 124 -4.48 10.79 -2.88
CA GLU A 124 -4.04 12.08 -2.35
C GLU A 124 -5.23 12.98 -1.95
N ARG A 125 -6.14 12.45 -1.14
CA ARG A 125 -7.34 13.17 -0.72
C ARG A 125 -7.24 13.60 0.73
N ARG A 126 -7.69 14.82 1.01
CA ARG A 126 -7.98 15.30 2.37
C ARG A 126 -9.43 15.06 2.71
N ILE A 127 -9.70 14.79 3.96
CA ILE A 127 -11.05 14.75 4.50
C ILE A 127 -11.26 16.04 5.31
N LEU A 128 -12.33 16.74 5.04
CA LEU A 128 -12.71 17.97 5.73
C LEU A 128 -13.93 17.70 6.61
N PHE A 129 -13.84 18.12 7.85
CA PHE A 129 -14.91 18.09 8.84
C PHE A 129 -15.31 19.52 9.21
N ASP A 130 -16.58 19.73 9.58
CA ASP A 130 -17.07 21.07 9.90
C ASP A 130 -16.49 21.55 11.24
N GLY A 131 -15.89 22.75 11.22
CA GLY A 131 -15.26 23.32 12.42
C GLY A 131 -13.90 22.73 12.81
N VAL A 132 -13.39 21.74 12.08
CA VAL A 132 -12.08 21.12 12.33
C VAL A 132 -11.07 21.65 11.30
N PRO A 133 -9.87 22.09 11.71
CA PRO A 133 -8.81 22.44 10.77
C PRO A 133 -8.48 21.25 9.86
N ALA A 134 -8.29 21.53 8.57
CA ALA A 134 -7.91 20.47 7.61
C ALA A 134 -6.58 19.85 7.99
N GLU A 135 -6.50 18.53 7.93
CA GLU A 135 -5.25 17.79 8.15
C GLU A 135 -4.17 18.22 7.14
N ILE A 136 -2.92 18.21 7.61
CA ILE A 136 -1.79 18.63 6.79
C ILE A 136 -1.48 17.58 5.70
N HIS A 137 -1.60 16.29 6.07
CA HIS A 137 -1.26 15.19 5.18
C HIS A 137 -2.52 14.58 4.55
N PRO A 138 -2.53 14.39 3.21
CA PRO A 138 -3.62 13.69 2.55
C PRO A 138 -3.55 12.19 2.87
N TYR A 139 -4.70 11.50 2.76
CA TYR A 139 -4.75 10.04 2.73
C TYR A 139 -4.31 9.54 1.36
N ASP A 140 -3.49 8.50 1.34
CA ASP A 140 -2.89 7.98 0.11
C ASP A 140 -3.95 7.42 -0.85
N VAL A 141 -4.95 6.69 -0.32
CA VAL A 141 -6.05 6.13 -1.11
C VAL A 141 -7.36 6.28 -0.35
N THR A 142 -8.40 6.80 -1.02
CA THR A 142 -9.75 6.89 -0.46
C THR A 142 -10.78 6.15 -1.33
N VAL A 143 -11.85 5.70 -0.68
CA VAL A 143 -13.09 5.28 -1.33
C VAL A 143 -14.16 6.31 -1.01
N GLU A 144 -14.66 7.00 -2.04
CA GLU A 144 -15.61 8.11 -1.88
C GLU A 144 -17.03 7.65 -2.24
N ARG A 145 -17.74 7.12 -1.24
CA ARG A 145 -19.11 6.59 -1.31
C ARG A 145 -19.81 6.85 0.03
N ASP A 146 -21.08 6.44 0.17
CA ASP A 146 -21.85 6.54 1.42
C ASP A 146 -21.11 5.87 2.59
N ALA A 147 -20.54 4.68 2.37
CA ALA A 147 -19.58 4.05 3.28
C ALA A 147 -18.16 4.39 2.80
N ALA A 148 -17.64 5.51 3.26
CA ALA A 148 -16.33 6.02 2.87
C ALA A 148 -15.18 5.25 3.52
N GLU A 149 -14.03 5.25 2.85
CA GLU A 149 -12.80 4.66 3.41
C GLU A 149 -11.60 5.57 3.16
N ALA A 150 -10.69 5.61 4.12
CA ALA A 150 -9.42 6.32 4.03
C ALA A 150 -8.27 5.39 4.44
N TRP A 151 -7.29 5.27 3.58
CA TRP A 151 -6.16 4.36 3.72
C TRP A 151 -4.84 5.10 3.61
N ASP A 152 -3.96 4.85 4.57
CA ASP A 152 -2.57 5.28 4.52
C ASP A 152 -1.68 4.08 4.16
N CYS A 153 -0.74 4.26 3.25
CA CYS A 153 0.04 3.19 2.63
C CYS A 153 1.52 3.28 3.03
N LYS A 154 2.08 2.19 3.54
CA LYS A 154 3.47 2.13 3.99
C LYS A 154 4.20 0.95 3.38
N TRP A 155 5.42 1.16 2.88
CA TRP A 155 6.26 0.07 2.37
C TRP A 155 6.70 -0.93 3.43
N GLY A 156 6.82 -0.53 4.68
CA GLY A 156 7.25 -1.41 5.74
C GLY A 156 6.75 -0.99 7.12
N ALA A 157 6.80 -1.90 8.08
CA ALA A 157 6.31 -1.69 9.44
C ALA A 157 6.92 -0.46 10.15
N ARG A 158 8.14 -0.02 9.75
CA ARG A 158 8.75 1.21 10.28
C ARG A 158 7.93 2.47 9.99
N GLY A 159 7.09 2.45 8.95
CA GLY A 159 6.17 3.54 8.62
C GLY A 159 4.99 3.68 9.60
N ILE A 160 4.72 2.66 10.42
CA ILE A 160 3.73 2.74 11.48
C ILE A 160 4.32 3.60 12.62
N ASN A 161 3.72 4.75 12.87
CA ASN A 161 4.11 5.67 13.94
C ASN A 161 2.88 6.30 14.59
N ALA A 162 3.10 7.00 15.71
CA ALA A 162 2.02 7.60 16.48
C ALA A 162 1.24 8.65 15.68
N ASP A 163 1.91 9.47 14.86
CA ASP A 163 1.26 10.56 14.11
C ASP A 163 0.25 10.01 13.11
N VAL A 164 0.62 8.94 12.37
CA VAL A 164 -0.28 8.26 11.43
C VAL A 164 -1.48 7.64 12.15
N LEU A 165 -1.25 7.00 13.30
CA LEU A 165 -2.34 6.40 14.08
C LEU A 165 -3.28 7.45 14.65
N HIS A 166 -2.76 8.58 15.16
CA HIS A 166 -3.59 9.70 15.61
C HIS A 166 -4.39 10.31 14.48
N GLN A 167 -3.77 10.54 13.30
CA GLN A 167 -4.49 11.05 12.12
C GLN A 167 -5.68 10.16 11.74
N LEU A 168 -5.50 8.84 11.75
CA LEU A 168 -6.57 7.89 11.44
C LEU A 168 -7.66 7.87 12.51
N ASP A 169 -7.30 7.92 13.79
CA ASP A 169 -8.24 7.95 14.90
C ASP A 169 -9.03 9.26 14.93
N ASP A 170 -8.38 10.40 14.72
CA ASP A 170 -9.00 11.73 14.65
C ASP A 170 -10.01 11.77 13.48
N ALA A 171 -9.66 11.26 12.32
CA ALA A 171 -10.58 11.21 11.18
C ALA A 171 -11.81 10.36 11.48
N ARG A 172 -11.62 9.19 12.09
CA ARG A 172 -12.71 8.29 12.49
C ARG A 172 -13.63 8.96 13.52
N SER A 173 -13.04 9.63 14.50
CA SER A 173 -13.79 10.32 15.58
C SER A 173 -14.58 11.50 15.03
N ASN A 174 -13.95 12.36 14.21
CA ASN A 174 -14.62 13.50 13.58
C ASN A 174 -15.74 13.05 12.63
N ALA A 175 -15.57 11.93 11.92
CA ALA A 175 -16.64 11.37 11.09
C ALA A 175 -17.82 10.92 11.93
N ALA A 176 -17.57 10.27 13.09
CA ALA A 176 -18.62 9.84 14.00
C ALA A 176 -19.39 11.04 14.60
N ASP A 177 -18.71 12.13 14.90
CA ASP A 177 -19.34 13.38 15.38
C ASP A 177 -20.26 14.02 14.33
N GLU A 178 -20.03 13.76 13.04
CA GLU A 178 -20.89 14.20 11.93
C GLU A 178 -21.87 13.11 11.43
N ASP A 179 -22.08 12.05 12.18
CA ASP A 179 -22.90 10.88 11.78
C ASP A 179 -22.48 10.30 10.41
N ALA A 180 -21.22 10.44 10.03
CA ALA A 180 -20.68 9.94 8.76
C ALA A 180 -19.99 8.58 8.93
N ALA A 181 -20.27 7.65 8.03
CA ALA A 181 -19.62 6.35 8.02
C ALA A 181 -18.23 6.46 7.35
N LEU A 182 -17.16 6.41 8.13
CA LEU A 182 -15.79 6.40 7.67
C LEU A 182 -15.03 5.22 8.27
N ARG A 183 -14.52 4.34 7.41
CA ARG A 183 -13.55 3.31 7.78
C ARG A 183 -12.14 3.84 7.51
N VAL A 184 -11.27 3.70 8.49
CA VAL A 184 -9.86 4.09 8.36
C VAL A 184 -8.94 2.87 8.46
N GLY A 185 -7.78 2.92 7.84
CA GLY A 185 -6.82 1.84 7.95
C GLY A 185 -5.44 2.12 7.37
N LEU A 186 -4.54 1.21 7.71
CA LEU A 186 -3.18 1.13 7.22
C LEU A 186 -3.02 -0.06 6.27
N VAL A 187 -2.41 0.18 5.13
CA VAL A 187 -1.89 -0.87 4.25
C VAL A 187 -0.38 -0.87 4.37
N VAL A 188 0.15 -1.93 4.94
CA VAL A 188 1.60 -2.05 5.18
C VAL A 188 2.16 -3.22 4.39
N PHE A 189 3.03 -2.93 3.43
CA PHE A 189 3.66 -3.95 2.60
C PHE A 189 4.80 -4.63 3.37
N ASP A 190 4.44 -5.27 4.49
CA ASP A 190 5.32 -6.01 5.39
C ASP A 190 4.56 -7.18 6.03
N ALA A 191 5.31 -8.10 6.66
CA ALA A 191 4.73 -9.24 7.36
C ALA A 191 3.89 -8.80 8.56
N GLN A 192 2.76 -9.50 8.80
CA GLN A 192 1.87 -9.24 9.93
C GLN A 192 2.63 -9.14 11.25
N ARG A 193 3.52 -10.11 11.53
CA ARG A 193 4.32 -10.12 12.76
C ARG A 193 5.17 -8.87 12.94
N SER A 194 5.75 -8.32 11.85
CA SER A 194 6.54 -7.08 11.92
C SER A 194 5.67 -5.88 12.26
N CYS A 195 4.46 -5.86 11.71
CA CYS A 195 3.48 -4.82 11.96
C CYS A 195 2.97 -4.87 13.41
N ASP A 196 2.65 -6.07 13.93
CA ASP A 196 2.19 -6.26 15.30
C ASP A 196 3.24 -5.79 16.32
N VAL A 197 4.50 -6.22 16.16
CA VAL A 197 5.61 -5.75 17.01
C VAL A 197 5.78 -4.24 16.96
N ARG A 198 5.54 -3.62 15.81
CA ARG A 198 5.64 -2.17 15.66
C ARG A 198 4.47 -1.44 16.31
N LEU A 199 3.25 -1.95 16.14
CA LEU A 199 2.04 -1.42 16.77
C LEU A 199 2.12 -1.48 18.29
N ASP A 200 2.60 -2.59 18.85
CA ASP A 200 2.72 -2.76 20.30
C ASP A 200 3.69 -1.74 20.96
N ARG A 201 4.55 -1.11 20.17
CA ARG A 201 5.45 -0.06 20.61
C ARG A 201 4.85 1.35 20.51
N GLN A 202 3.68 1.49 19.91
CA GLN A 202 3.00 2.78 19.80
C GLN A 202 2.09 2.99 21.00
N THR A 203 2.03 4.23 21.47
CA THR A 203 1.10 4.65 22.55
C THR A 203 -0.19 5.26 22.00
N ALA A 204 -0.27 5.46 20.68
CA ALA A 204 -1.42 6.03 20.00
C ALA A 204 -2.62 5.05 19.96
N PRO A 205 -3.86 5.56 19.91
CA PRO A 205 -5.05 4.73 19.70
C PRO A 205 -4.95 3.92 18.41
N ARG A 206 -5.41 2.66 18.46
CA ARG A 206 -5.46 1.77 17.30
C ARG A 206 -6.81 1.08 17.12
N ASP A 207 -7.68 1.25 18.08
CA ASP A 207 -9.02 0.64 18.06
C ASP A 207 -9.84 1.21 16.91
N GLY A 208 -10.44 0.33 16.11
CA GLY A 208 -11.19 0.73 14.92
C GLY A 208 -10.34 1.05 13.67
N THR A 209 -9.00 1.03 13.77
CA THR A 209 -8.11 1.14 12.61
C THR A 209 -7.85 -0.23 12.00
N ALA A 210 -8.21 -0.40 10.73
CA ALA A 210 -7.94 -1.64 10.02
C ALA A 210 -6.44 -1.74 9.65
N LEU A 211 -5.86 -2.93 9.86
CA LEU A 211 -4.50 -3.23 9.41
C LEU A 211 -4.55 -4.26 8.28
N VAL A 212 -3.93 -3.93 7.16
CA VAL A 212 -3.76 -4.82 6.01
C VAL A 212 -2.27 -5.01 5.76
N THR A 213 -1.82 -6.26 5.71
CA THR A 213 -0.41 -6.66 5.56
C THR A 213 -0.21 -7.49 4.29
N LEU A 214 1.00 -7.98 4.04
CA LEU A 214 1.27 -8.87 2.90
C LEU A 214 0.33 -10.08 2.89
N GLU A 215 0.07 -10.66 4.06
CA GLU A 215 -0.78 -11.84 4.22
C GLU A 215 -2.25 -11.55 3.91
N THR A 216 -2.72 -10.36 4.28
CA THR A 216 -4.14 -9.99 4.19
C THR A 216 -4.46 -9.03 3.04
N LEU A 217 -3.47 -8.68 2.20
CA LEU A 217 -3.62 -7.68 1.14
C LEU A 217 -4.82 -7.96 0.21
N GLY A 218 -5.08 -9.22 -0.10
CA GLY A 218 -6.22 -9.64 -0.94
C GLY A 218 -7.60 -9.29 -0.35
N THR A 219 -7.71 -9.06 0.96
CA THR A 219 -8.98 -8.71 1.61
C THR A 219 -9.51 -7.34 1.15
N LEU A 220 -8.65 -6.45 0.65
CA LEU A 220 -9.07 -5.18 0.06
C LEU A 220 -9.99 -5.35 -1.14
N ALA A 221 -9.81 -6.43 -1.90
CA ALA A 221 -10.64 -6.73 -3.08
C ALA A 221 -11.98 -7.42 -2.72
N SER A 222 -12.06 -8.11 -1.58
CA SER A 222 -13.25 -8.86 -1.18
C SER A 222 -14.14 -8.14 -0.16
N GLY A 223 -13.63 -7.08 0.47
CA GLY A 223 -14.31 -6.39 1.57
C GLY A 223 -14.13 -7.07 2.94
N PRO A 224 -14.57 -6.42 4.01
CA PRO A 224 -14.57 -7.04 5.34
C PRO A 224 -15.52 -8.24 5.34
N ARG A 225 -15.05 -9.32 5.94
CA ARG A 225 -15.91 -10.48 6.26
C ARG A 225 -16.66 -10.23 7.55
#